data_240834f4238455f9305e452ed5b341a0
#
_entry.id   240834f4238455f9305e452ed5b341a0
#
_cell.length_a   1.000
_cell.length_b   1.000
_cell.length_c   1.000
_cell.angle_alpha   90.00
_cell.angle_beta   90.00
_cell.angle_gamma   90.00
#
_symmetry.space_group_name_H-M   'P 1'
#
loop_
_entity.id
_entity.type
_entity.pdbx_description
1 polymer ?
#
loop_
_entity_poly.entity_id
_entity_poly.type
_entity_poly.pdbx_seq_one_letter_code
_entity_poly.pdbx_strand_id
1 'polypeptide(L)'
;MKKVTARWAAGLSLGLGLALCAPAWADNKAAAIDEMAGYLEFVDYGGATIFPEQIPKGEYAKMMVIDARDAAQFSAAHIPGAVNIEWRQVLAKSSQIPKNKPVLIYCNTGSLSAQAGFALRVAGWDNVRILQGGFAEWQAKGGLDANARAAGAQPKH
;
A
#
# COMPACT_ATOMS: atom_id res chain seq x y z
N MET A 1 -47.10 75.65 17.76
CA MET A 1 -47.14 74.19 17.86
C MET A 1 -46.07 73.66 16.91
N LYS A 2 -44.89 73.23 17.45
CA LYS A 2 -43.74 72.67 16.65
C LYS A 2 -43.72 71.14 16.83
N LYS A 3 -43.88 70.43 15.78
CA LYS A 3 -43.76 68.92 15.77
C LYS A 3 -42.30 68.59 15.73
N VAL A 4 -41.81 67.80 16.70
CA VAL A 4 -40.47 67.22 16.75
C VAL A 4 -40.57 65.80 16.18
N THR A 5 -39.91 65.59 15.06
CA THR A 5 -39.78 64.22 14.43
C THR A 5 -38.51 63.57 14.95
N ALA A 6 -38.68 62.48 15.68
CA ALA A 6 -37.56 61.63 16.12
C ALA A 6 -37.07 60.74 14.96
N ARG A 7 -35.78 60.88 14.61
CA ARG A 7 -35.07 59.97 13.65
C ARG A 7 -34.46 58.81 14.40
N TRP A 8 -34.94 57.62 14.13
CA TRP A 8 -34.33 56.37 14.62
C TRP A 8 -33.14 56.03 13.71
N ALA A 9 -31.93 55.99 14.28
CA ALA A 9 -30.74 55.47 13.63
C ALA A 9 -30.71 53.96 13.80
N ALA A 10 -30.89 53.22 12.69
CA ALA A 10 -30.67 51.80 12.69
C ALA A 10 -29.14 51.52 12.65
N GLY A 11 -28.59 51.01 13.73
CA GLY A 11 -27.21 50.54 13.79
C GLY A 11 -27.09 49.19 13.09
N LEU A 12 -26.46 49.13 11.93
CA LEU A 12 -25.99 47.88 11.31
C LEU A 12 -24.76 47.38 12.09
N SER A 13 -24.91 46.36 12.92
CA SER A 13 -23.80 45.59 13.46
C SER A 13 -23.29 44.60 12.42
N LEU A 14 -22.19 44.95 11.74
CA LEU A 14 -21.43 43.99 10.92
C LEU A 14 -20.76 42.98 11.88
N GLY A 15 -21.38 41.81 12.06
CA GLY A 15 -20.74 40.67 12.68
C GLY A 15 -19.65 40.11 11.76
N LEU A 16 -18.39 40.42 12.05
CA LEU A 16 -17.23 39.84 11.38
C LEU A 16 -17.09 38.41 11.87
N GLY A 17 -17.73 37.45 11.15
CA GLY A 17 -17.54 36.01 11.36
C GLY A 17 -16.12 35.64 10.97
N LEU A 18 -15.24 35.46 11.95
CA LEU A 18 -13.97 34.77 11.76
C LEU A 18 -14.29 33.31 11.46
N ALA A 19 -14.38 32.94 10.16
CA ALA A 19 -14.29 31.59 9.74
C ALA A 19 -12.88 31.08 10.07
N LEU A 20 -12.75 30.28 11.12
CA LEU A 20 -11.55 29.53 11.44
C LEU A 20 -11.36 28.50 10.32
N CYS A 21 -10.63 28.86 9.26
CA CYS A 21 -10.13 27.90 8.29
C CYS A 21 -9.19 26.95 9.02
N ALA A 22 -9.64 25.72 9.30
CA ALA A 22 -8.75 24.65 9.71
C ALA A 22 -7.66 24.51 8.64
N PRO A 23 -6.39 24.35 9.00
CA PRO A 23 -5.32 24.24 8.03
C PRO A 23 -5.50 22.95 7.22
N ALA A 24 -5.43 23.03 5.89
CA ALA A 24 -5.66 21.92 4.94
C ALA A 24 -4.82 20.65 5.23
N TRP A 25 -3.70 20.76 5.95
CA TRP A 25 -2.90 19.61 6.39
C TRP A 25 -3.57 18.77 7.49
N ALA A 26 -4.47 19.35 8.29
CA ALA A 26 -5.21 18.61 9.32
C ALA A 26 -6.27 17.70 8.65
N ASP A 27 -6.95 18.20 7.63
CA ASP A 27 -7.95 17.43 6.87
C ASP A 27 -7.28 16.25 6.12
N ASN A 28 -6.08 16.49 5.56
CA ASN A 28 -5.32 15.45 4.87
C ASN A 28 -4.86 14.32 5.82
N LYS A 29 -4.52 14.64 7.08
CA LYS A 29 -4.17 13.62 8.07
C LYS A 29 -5.37 12.79 8.50
N ALA A 30 -6.51 13.42 8.71
CA ALA A 30 -7.73 12.71 9.06
C ALA A 30 -8.13 11.72 7.96
N ALA A 31 -8.16 12.17 6.70
CA ALA A 31 -8.43 11.31 5.56
C ALA A 31 -7.45 10.14 5.45
N ALA A 32 -6.15 10.36 5.66
CA ALA A 32 -5.16 9.29 5.64
C ALA A 32 -5.37 8.26 6.77
N ILE A 33 -5.79 8.72 7.95
CA ILE A 33 -6.12 7.82 9.08
C ILE A 33 -7.35 6.99 8.74
N ASP A 34 -8.38 7.58 8.16
CA ASP A 34 -9.62 6.90 7.79
C ASP A 34 -9.37 5.80 6.74
N GLU A 35 -8.57 6.09 5.72
CA GLU A 35 -8.17 5.10 4.70
C GLU A 35 -7.36 3.93 5.31
N MET A 36 -6.41 4.23 6.20
CA MET A 36 -5.63 3.20 6.89
C MET A 36 -6.52 2.38 7.84
N ALA A 37 -7.44 3.01 8.57
CA ALA A 37 -8.38 2.34 9.46
C ALA A 37 -9.30 1.40 8.66
N GLY A 38 -9.86 1.86 7.55
CA GLY A 38 -10.66 1.04 6.64
C GLY A 38 -9.89 -0.18 6.12
N TYR A 39 -8.63 0.01 5.71
CA TYR A 39 -7.81 -1.13 5.32
C TYR A 39 -7.63 -2.15 6.46
N LEU A 40 -7.32 -1.68 7.68
CA LEU A 40 -7.09 -2.58 8.82
C LEU A 40 -8.36 -3.30 9.28
N GLU A 41 -9.53 -2.71 9.08
CA GLU A 41 -10.82 -3.34 9.40
C GLU A 41 -11.15 -4.51 8.46
N PHE A 42 -10.80 -4.40 7.17
CA PHE A 42 -11.22 -5.37 6.15
C PHE A 42 -10.09 -6.30 5.66
N VAL A 43 -8.82 -6.04 6.02
CA VAL A 43 -7.73 -6.95 5.65
C VAL A 43 -7.88 -8.29 6.36
N ASP A 44 -7.61 -9.39 5.64
CA ASP A 44 -7.56 -10.71 6.23
C ASP A 44 -6.40 -10.85 7.25
N TYR A 45 -6.50 -11.83 8.16
CA TYR A 45 -5.49 -12.03 9.21
C TYR A 45 -4.09 -12.32 8.68
N GLY A 46 -3.95 -12.77 7.44
CA GLY A 46 -2.68 -12.97 6.76
C GLY A 46 -2.00 -11.68 6.29
N GLY A 47 -2.69 -10.52 6.41
CA GLY A 47 -2.11 -9.22 6.04
C GLY A 47 -1.67 -9.12 4.58
N ALA A 48 -2.37 -9.83 3.68
CA ALA A 48 -2.04 -9.94 2.25
C ALA A 48 -0.69 -10.64 1.97
N THR A 49 -0.15 -11.42 2.91
CA THR A 49 1.06 -12.20 2.69
C THR A 49 0.80 -13.51 1.93
N ILE A 50 1.81 -14.00 1.23
CA ILE A 50 1.80 -15.29 0.55
C ILE A 50 3.17 -15.95 0.70
N PHE A 51 3.19 -17.26 0.99
CA PHE A 51 4.44 -18.01 1.10
C PHE A 51 4.94 -18.49 -0.27
N PRO A 52 6.26 -18.67 -0.47
CA PRO A 52 6.81 -19.20 -1.72
C PRO A 52 6.16 -20.51 -2.15
N GLU A 53 5.87 -21.40 -1.18
CA GLU A 53 5.25 -22.70 -1.40
C GLU A 53 3.79 -22.63 -1.88
N GLN A 54 3.13 -21.50 -1.69
CA GLN A 54 1.74 -21.28 -2.13
C GLN A 54 1.64 -20.82 -3.59
N ILE A 55 2.76 -20.49 -4.24
CA ILE A 55 2.79 -19.94 -5.58
C ILE A 55 3.27 -21.00 -6.58
N PRO A 56 2.38 -21.62 -7.39
CA PRO A 56 2.79 -22.50 -8.46
C PRO A 56 3.72 -21.79 -9.46
N LYS A 57 4.70 -22.49 -9.99
CA LYS A 57 5.69 -21.91 -10.92
C LYS A 57 5.05 -21.15 -12.10
N GLY A 58 3.97 -21.68 -12.66
CA GLY A 58 3.25 -21.04 -13.76
C GLY A 58 2.55 -19.75 -13.38
N GLU A 59 2.28 -19.51 -12.09
CA GLU A 59 1.64 -18.27 -11.64
C GLU A 59 2.62 -17.10 -11.59
N TYR A 60 3.91 -17.34 -11.32
CA TYR A 60 4.93 -16.28 -11.37
C TYR A 60 4.97 -15.57 -12.74
N ALA A 61 4.78 -16.33 -13.83
CA ALA A 61 4.78 -15.77 -15.18
C ALA A 61 3.60 -14.81 -15.45
N LYS A 62 2.52 -14.91 -14.66
CA LYS A 62 1.33 -14.06 -14.78
C LYS A 62 1.42 -12.82 -13.90
N MET A 63 2.30 -12.83 -12.91
CA MET A 63 2.45 -11.75 -11.94
C MET A 63 3.37 -10.63 -12.45
N MET A 64 3.16 -9.43 -11.96
CA MET A 64 4.25 -8.47 -11.86
C MET A 64 4.98 -8.72 -10.55
N VAL A 65 6.26 -9.06 -10.60
CA VAL A 65 7.09 -9.28 -9.42
C VAL A 65 7.95 -8.04 -9.19
N ILE A 66 7.85 -7.43 -8.00
CA ILE A 66 8.57 -6.22 -7.62
C ILE A 66 9.61 -6.55 -6.56
N ASP A 67 10.87 -6.27 -6.87
CA ASP A 67 11.95 -6.24 -5.88
C ASP A 67 12.02 -4.85 -5.25
N ALA A 68 11.67 -4.79 -3.97
CA ALA A 68 11.62 -3.54 -3.20
C ALA A 68 12.97 -3.17 -2.54
N ARG A 69 14.03 -3.92 -2.82
CA ARG A 69 15.38 -3.63 -2.34
C ARG A 69 16.04 -2.53 -3.18
N ASP A 70 17.22 -2.09 -2.75
CA ASP A 70 18.04 -1.17 -3.54
C ASP A 70 18.56 -1.81 -4.84
N ALA A 71 18.99 -0.96 -5.77
CA ALA A 71 19.45 -1.39 -7.09
C ALA A 71 20.71 -2.28 -7.06
N ALA A 72 21.57 -2.13 -6.05
CA ALA A 72 22.79 -2.95 -5.94
C ALA A 72 22.43 -4.38 -5.57
N GLN A 73 21.53 -4.59 -4.62
CA GLN A 73 21.03 -5.91 -4.23
C GLN A 73 20.26 -6.57 -5.38
N PHE A 74 19.40 -5.80 -6.08
CA PHE A 74 18.69 -6.28 -7.25
C PHE A 74 19.66 -6.76 -8.34
N SER A 75 20.69 -5.96 -8.66
CA SER A 75 21.67 -6.30 -9.68
C SER A 75 22.50 -7.53 -9.33
N ALA A 76 22.78 -7.74 -8.04
CA ALA A 76 23.54 -8.90 -7.57
C ALA A 76 22.73 -10.21 -7.71
N ALA A 77 21.48 -10.23 -7.32
CA ALA A 77 20.59 -11.37 -7.48
C ALA A 77 19.13 -10.96 -7.24
N HIS A 78 18.19 -11.46 -8.01
CA HIS A 78 16.75 -11.20 -7.87
C HIS A 78 15.90 -12.40 -8.32
N ILE A 79 14.61 -12.39 -8.01
CA ILE A 79 13.66 -13.39 -8.52
C ILE A 79 13.53 -13.19 -10.04
N PRO A 80 13.69 -14.23 -10.86
CA PRO A 80 13.60 -14.12 -12.31
C PRO A 80 12.34 -13.41 -12.79
N GLY A 81 12.51 -12.38 -13.64
CA GLY A 81 11.42 -11.57 -14.16
C GLY A 81 10.96 -10.44 -13.23
N ALA A 82 11.58 -10.25 -12.07
CA ALA A 82 11.29 -9.13 -11.18
C ALA A 82 11.76 -7.81 -11.79
N VAL A 83 11.03 -6.74 -11.46
CA VAL A 83 11.43 -5.35 -11.72
C VAL A 83 11.84 -4.68 -10.41
N ASN A 84 12.82 -3.79 -10.45
CA ASN A 84 13.25 -3.09 -9.26
C ASN A 84 12.47 -1.80 -9.06
N ILE A 85 11.69 -1.75 -7.98
CA ILE A 85 11.06 -0.53 -7.47
C ILE A 85 11.35 -0.47 -5.98
N GLU A 86 12.34 0.33 -5.59
CA GLU A 86 12.76 0.48 -4.20
C GLU A 86 11.56 0.89 -3.33
N TRP A 87 11.43 0.31 -2.13
CA TRP A 87 10.22 0.34 -1.31
C TRP A 87 9.64 1.74 -1.03
N ARG A 88 10.49 2.78 -0.88
CA ARG A 88 10.06 4.17 -0.68
C ARG A 88 9.52 4.83 -1.95
N GLN A 89 9.76 4.23 -3.11
CA GLN A 89 9.37 4.77 -4.41
C GLN A 89 8.07 4.17 -4.96
N VAL A 90 7.48 3.17 -4.28
CA VAL A 90 6.32 2.44 -4.83
C VAL A 90 5.12 3.33 -5.10
N LEU A 91 4.82 4.32 -4.25
CA LEU A 91 3.73 5.26 -4.48
C LEU A 91 4.04 6.24 -5.61
N ALA A 92 5.25 6.77 -5.67
CA ALA A 92 5.68 7.67 -6.75
C ALA A 92 5.69 6.98 -8.12
N LYS A 93 5.95 5.67 -8.15
CA LYS A 93 5.95 4.83 -9.35
C LYS A 93 4.68 3.99 -9.53
N SER A 94 3.63 4.29 -8.80
CA SER A 94 2.39 3.51 -8.79
C SER A 94 1.73 3.40 -10.16
N SER A 95 1.91 4.38 -11.06
CA SER A 95 1.44 4.30 -12.44
C SER A 95 2.05 3.16 -13.26
N GLN A 96 3.19 2.61 -12.83
CA GLN A 96 3.84 1.45 -13.45
C GLN A 96 3.34 0.12 -12.89
N ILE A 97 2.54 0.15 -11.81
CA ILE A 97 2.05 -1.03 -11.10
C ILE A 97 0.61 -1.32 -11.54
N PRO A 98 0.35 -2.45 -12.19
CA PRO A 98 -0.98 -2.76 -12.71
C PRO A 98 -1.98 -3.07 -11.58
N LYS A 99 -3.25 -2.72 -11.79
CA LYS A 99 -4.37 -3.11 -10.92
C LYS A 99 -5.15 -4.34 -11.43
N ASN A 100 -4.91 -4.77 -12.67
CA ASN A 100 -5.68 -5.80 -13.38
C ASN A 100 -5.00 -7.16 -13.45
N LYS A 101 -3.86 -7.34 -12.80
CA LYS A 101 -3.18 -8.64 -12.68
C LYS A 101 -2.50 -8.76 -11.31
N PRO A 102 -2.21 -9.98 -10.81
CA PRO A 102 -1.53 -10.15 -9.54
C PRO A 102 -0.17 -9.45 -9.49
N VAL A 103 0.13 -8.82 -8.36
CA VAL A 103 1.41 -8.18 -8.07
C VAL A 103 2.02 -8.84 -6.84
N LEU A 104 3.26 -9.29 -6.94
CA LEU A 104 4.04 -9.83 -5.83
C LEU A 104 5.15 -8.84 -5.50
N ILE A 105 5.24 -8.41 -4.24
CA ILE A 105 6.32 -7.54 -3.78
C ILE A 105 7.17 -8.24 -2.72
N TYR A 106 8.49 -8.11 -2.82
CA TYR A 106 9.42 -8.70 -1.87
C TYR A 106 10.59 -7.76 -1.55
N CYS A 107 11.23 -7.99 -0.41
CA CYS A 107 12.55 -7.48 -0.06
C CYS A 107 13.42 -8.64 0.46
N ASN A 108 14.41 -8.41 1.31
CA ASN A 108 15.24 -9.50 1.83
C ASN A 108 14.45 -10.48 2.72
N THR A 109 13.64 -9.98 3.66
CA THR A 109 12.95 -10.77 4.70
C THR A 109 11.46 -10.49 4.82
N GLY A 110 10.92 -9.58 4.02
CA GLY A 110 9.50 -9.20 4.06
C GLY A 110 9.22 -7.86 4.73
N SER A 111 10.07 -7.33 5.61
CA SER A 111 9.78 -6.14 6.43
C SER A 111 9.55 -4.86 5.62
N LEU A 112 10.43 -4.55 4.67
CA LEU A 112 10.29 -3.34 3.82
C LEU A 112 9.19 -3.51 2.78
N SER A 113 9.07 -4.71 2.21
CA SER A 113 8.00 -5.01 1.26
C SER A 113 6.62 -5.03 1.91
N ALA A 114 6.51 -5.35 3.21
CA ALA A 114 5.26 -5.22 3.94
C ALA A 114 4.82 -3.76 4.06
N GLN A 115 5.74 -2.84 4.34
CA GLN A 115 5.44 -1.40 4.37
C GLN A 115 5.01 -0.88 2.99
N ALA A 116 5.74 -1.25 1.94
CA ALA A 116 5.41 -0.89 0.56
C ALA A 116 4.06 -1.48 0.12
N GLY A 117 3.82 -2.76 0.44
CA GLY A 117 2.56 -3.45 0.14
C GLY A 117 1.38 -2.83 0.89
N PHE A 118 1.54 -2.50 2.17
CA PHE A 118 0.53 -1.77 2.95
C PHE A 118 0.18 -0.43 2.27
N ALA A 119 1.19 0.38 1.96
CA ALA A 119 0.97 1.68 1.32
C ALA A 119 0.24 1.57 -0.03
N LEU A 120 0.62 0.59 -0.87
CA LEU A 120 -0.07 0.33 -2.14
C LEU A 120 -1.52 -0.11 -1.92
N ARG A 121 -1.77 -1.02 -0.97
CA ARG A 121 -3.12 -1.53 -0.70
C ARG A 121 -4.04 -0.46 -0.15
N VAL A 122 -3.58 0.38 0.78
CA VAL A 122 -4.32 1.57 1.25
C VAL A 122 -4.63 2.52 0.08
N ALA A 123 -3.71 2.65 -0.88
CA ALA A 123 -3.92 3.45 -2.10
C ALA A 123 -4.75 2.72 -3.20
N GLY A 124 -5.37 1.57 -2.89
CA GLY A 124 -6.32 0.86 -3.75
C GLY A 124 -5.68 -0.12 -4.75
N TRP A 125 -4.52 -0.71 -4.41
CA TRP A 125 -3.91 -1.84 -5.13
C TRP A 125 -4.20 -3.16 -4.39
N ASP A 126 -5.45 -3.62 -4.37
CA ASP A 126 -5.89 -4.84 -3.64
C ASP A 126 -5.25 -6.12 -4.18
N ASN A 127 -4.73 -6.08 -5.40
CA ASN A 127 -4.06 -7.17 -6.10
C ASN A 127 -2.60 -7.36 -5.66
N VAL A 128 -2.06 -6.55 -4.73
CA VAL A 128 -0.70 -6.69 -4.21
C VAL A 128 -0.64 -7.72 -3.10
N ARG A 129 0.31 -8.68 -3.24
CA ARG A 129 0.67 -9.66 -2.21
C ARG A 129 2.12 -9.47 -1.79
N ILE A 130 2.41 -9.72 -0.52
CA ILE A 130 3.73 -9.59 0.08
C ILE A 130 4.34 -10.98 0.21
N LEU A 131 5.51 -11.19 -0.37
CA LEU A 131 6.21 -12.47 -0.25
C LEU A 131 6.73 -12.65 1.17
N GLN A 132 6.12 -13.59 1.90
CA GLN A 132 6.52 -13.92 3.27
C GLN A 132 7.96 -14.44 3.31
N GLY A 133 8.75 -13.89 4.24
CA GLY A 133 10.17 -14.22 4.36
C GLY A 133 11.05 -13.65 3.25
N GLY A 134 10.48 -13.00 2.23
CA GLY A 134 11.18 -12.29 1.17
C GLY A 134 12.10 -13.17 0.33
N PHE A 135 13.16 -12.57 -0.21
CA PHE A 135 14.12 -13.23 -1.09
C PHE A 135 14.87 -14.37 -0.39
N ALA A 136 15.18 -14.20 0.91
CA ALA A 136 15.88 -15.21 1.69
C ALA A 136 15.06 -16.51 1.80
N GLU A 137 13.79 -16.39 2.20
CA GLU A 137 12.91 -17.56 2.31
C GLU A 137 12.62 -18.17 0.94
N TRP A 138 12.39 -17.36 -0.07
CA TRP A 138 12.18 -17.83 -1.44
C TRP A 138 13.36 -18.69 -1.91
N GLN A 139 14.61 -18.28 -1.67
CA GLN A 139 15.79 -19.08 -2.01
C GLN A 139 15.86 -20.36 -1.18
N ALA A 140 15.67 -20.27 0.14
CA ALA A 140 15.73 -21.42 1.04
C ALA A 140 14.72 -22.51 0.68
N LYS A 141 13.53 -22.13 0.23
CA LYS A 141 12.46 -23.07 -0.18
C LYS A 141 12.66 -23.66 -1.59
N GLY A 142 13.60 -23.16 -2.35
CA GLY A 142 13.92 -23.68 -3.68
C GLY A 142 13.43 -22.83 -4.84
N GLY A 143 13.20 -21.54 -4.59
CA GLY A 143 12.90 -20.57 -5.61
C GLY A 143 11.58 -20.84 -6.32
N LEU A 144 11.58 -20.84 -7.64
CA LEU A 144 10.39 -21.11 -8.46
C LEU A 144 9.83 -22.53 -8.28
N ASP A 145 10.60 -23.45 -7.71
CA ASP A 145 10.18 -24.84 -7.50
C ASP A 145 9.66 -25.09 -6.07
N ALA A 146 9.56 -24.05 -5.22
CA ALA A 146 9.14 -24.16 -3.82
C ALA A 146 7.77 -24.85 -3.65
N ASN A 147 6.80 -24.52 -4.47
CA ASN A 147 5.47 -25.14 -4.46
C ASN A 147 5.53 -26.62 -4.80
N ALA A 148 6.26 -27.01 -5.84
CA ALA A 148 6.40 -28.41 -6.25
C ALA A 148 7.15 -29.24 -5.19
N ARG A 149 8.18 -28.67 -4.55
CA ARG A 149 8.91 -29.32 -3.44
C ARG A 149 7.99 -29.55 -2.23
N ALA A 150 7.20 -28.56 -1.85
CA ALA A 150 6.25 -28.68 -0.76
C ALA A 150 5.19 -29.75 -1.02
N ALA A 151 4.65 -29.82 -2.26
CA ALA A 151 3.70 -30.85 -2.66
C ALA A 151 4.29 -32.26 -2.63
N GLY A 152 5.56 -32.40 -3.03
CA GLY A 152 6.28 -33.69 -3.01
C GLY A 152 6.69 -34.15 -1.59
N ALA A 153 6.76 -33.24 -0.64
CA ALA A 153 7.10 -33.54 0.76
C ALA A 153 5.88 -33.97 1.60
N GLN A 154 4.66 -33.83 1.09
CA GLN A 154 3.46 -34.32 1.79
C GLN A 154 3.41 -35.85 1.75
N PRO A 155 3.12 -36.53 2.89
CA PRO A 155 2.95 -37.98 2.90
C PRO A 155 1.81 -38.37 1.95
N LYS A 156 2.10 -39.31 1.07
CA LYS A 156 1.06 -39.92 0.22
C LYS A 156 0.15 -40.76 1.13
N HIS A 157 -1.04 -40.27 1.37
CA HIS A 157 -2.11 -41.00 2.05
C HIS A 157 -2.73 -42.03 1.11
#